data_552871d086c79a4c8004f25bcbf8e666
#
_entry.id   552871d086c79a4c8004f25bcbf8e666
#
_cell.length_a   1.000
_cell.length_b   1.000
_cell.length_c   1.000
_cell.angle_alpha   90.00
_cell.angle_beta   90.00
_cell.angle_gamma   90.00
#
_symmetry.space_group_name_H-M   'P 1'
#
loop_
_entity.id
_entity.type
_entity.pdbx_description
1 polymer ?
#
loop_
_entity_poly.entity_id
_entity_poly.type
_entity_poly.pdbx_seq_one_letter_code
_entity_poly.pdbx_strand_id
1 'polypeptide(L)'
;MVSGNNVTDRPQGPDSYARIALSLADQGWCVTPDFLAPRLIGELIGEAERIWNAGGFRHAGVGRDPDLHINPEVRTDHVRWLVPQAGSDAQRLYLHALEELRQAINRELYLGLFEFEGHLAIYTPGSYYRKHLDQFRGIGLRTVTCILYLNRDWVAEDGGQLRLYTDPDEPSRYEEILPLGGQLVTFLSARFLHEVLPARRQRISITGWFRQHGGLNI
;
A
#
# COMPACT_ATOMS: atom_id res chain seq x y z
N MET A 1 4.07 1.25 -42.97
CA MET A 1 4.27 0.17 -41.97
C MET A 1 4.53 0.83 -40.61
N VAL A 2 3.51 0.91 -39.79
CA VAL A 2 3.60 1.49 -38.44
C VAL A 2 3.79 0.31 -37.50
N SER A 3 5.01 0.17 -36.96
CA SER A 3 5.31 -0.82 -35.91
C SER A 3 4.53 -0.43 -34.68
N GLY A 4 3.44 -1.14 -34.41
CA GLY A 4 2.74 -1.04 -33.13
C GLY A 4 3.65 -1.56 -32.00
N ASN A 5 4.14 -0.68 -31.14
CA ASN A 5 4.68 -1.06 -29.85
C ASN A 5 3.52 -1.67 -29.04
N ASN A 6 3.47 -2.97 -28.98
CA ASN A 6 2.70 -3.70 -27.98
C ASN A 6 3.36 -3.44 -26.61
N VAL A 7 2.99 -2.34 -25.96
CA VAL A 7 3.19 -2.18 -24.53
C VAL A 7 2.24 -3.20 -23.88
N THR A 8 2.79 -4.30 -23.42
CA THR A 8 2.02 -5.33 -22.74
C THR A 8 1.39 -4.73 -21.49
N ASP A 9 0.07 -4.64 -21.45
CA ASP A 9 -0.76 -4.25 -20.28
C ASP A 9 -0.63 -5.26 -19.09
N ARG A 10 0.41 -6.07 -19.09
CA ARG A 10 0.61 -7.08 -18.05
C ARG A 10 1.26 -6.47 -16.82
N PRO A 11 0.75 -6.81 -15.61
CA PRO A 11 1.49 -6.63 -14.37
C PRO A 11 2.89 -7.25 -14.46
N GLN A 12 3.75 -6.92 -13.53
CA GLN A 12 5.10 -7.48 -13.40
C GLN A 12 5.09 -9.01 -13.59
N GLY A 13 6.09 -9.56 -14.29
CA GLY A 13 6.17 -11.01 -14.52
C GLY A 13 6.59 -11.80 -13.26
N PRO A 14 6.51 -13.16 -13.30
CA PRO A 14 6.81 -14.03 -12.15
C PRO A 14 8.16 -13.75 -11.48
N ASP A 15 9.19 -13.43 -12.25
CA ASP A 15 10.53 -13.08 -11.73
C ASP A 15 10.52 -11.83 -10.85
N SER A 16 9.62 -10.88 -11.12
CA SER A 16 9.48 -9.67 -10.34
C SER A 16 8.86 -9.94 -8.97
N TYR A 17 7.83 -10.77 -8.92
CA TYR A 17 7.22 -11.18 -7.66
C TYR A 17 8.17 -11.98 -6.78
N ALA A 18 8.97 -12.86 -7.38
CA ALA A 18 10.01 -13.61 -6.66
C ALA A 18 11.06 -12.66 -6.06
N ARG A 19 11.49 -11.62 -6.81
CA ARG A 19 12.42 -10.62 -6.27
C ARG A 19 11.85 -9.86 -5.08
N ILE A 20 10.57 -9.49 -5.11
CA ILE A 20 9.91 -8.86 -3.95
C ILE A 20 9.95 -9.81 -2.74
N ALA A 21 9.59 -11.08 -2.95
CA ALA A 21 9.60 -12.07 -1.88
C ALA A 21 11.01 -12.27 -1.29
N LEU A 22 12.05 -12.37 -2.13
CA LEU A 22 13.43 -12.47 -1.68
C LEU A 22 13.90 -11.24 -0.91
N SER A 23 13.53 -10.03 -1.34
CA SER A 23 13.83 -8.79 -0.60
C SER A 23 13.14 -8.75 0.77
N LEU A 24 11.89 -9.25 0.85
CA LEU A 24 11.19 -9.39 2.13
C LEU A 24 11.88 -10.41 3.05
N ALA A 25 12.43 -11.50 2.49
CA ALA A 25 13.20 -12.49 3.26
C ALA A 25 14.51 -11.92 3.81
N ASP A 26 15.23 -11.15 3.00
CA ASP A 26 16.55 -10.60 3.32
C ASP A 26 16.47 -9.43 4.31
N GLN A 27 15.84 -8.34 3.91
CA GLN A 27 15.79 -7.11 4.70
C GLN A 27 14.42 -6.77 5.30
N GLY A 28 13.35 -7.47 4.88
CA GLY A 28 11.99 -7.31 5.39
C GLY A 28 11.16 -6.24 4.69
N TRP A 29 11.69 -5.56 3.69
CA TRP A 29 10.98 -4.55 2.90
C TRP A 29 11.50 -4.48 1.45
N CYS A 30 10.70 -3.91 0.55
CA CYS A 30 11.04 -3.72 -0.85
C CYS A 30 10.31 -2.52 -1.45
N VAL A 31 10.99 -1.79 -2.33
CA VAL A 31 10.39 -0.76 -3.20
C VAL A 31 10.48 -1.26 -4.63
N THR A 32 9.34 -1.40 -5.27
CA THR A 32 9.24 -1.91 -6.65
C THR A 32 8.67 -0.81 -7.54
N PRO A 33 9.48 -0.18 -8.40
CA PRO A 33 8.97 0.77 -9.40
C PRO A 33 8.13 0.05 -10.45
N ASP A 34 7.23 0.78 -11.09
CA ASP A 34 6.44 0.32 -12.25
C ASP A 34 5.74 -1.04 -12.00
N PHE A 35 5.19 -1.23 -10.79
CA PHE A 35 4.50 -2.46 -10.40
C PHE A 35 3.29 -2.78 -11.29
N LEU A 36 2.60 -1.75 -11.77
CA LEU A 36 1.52 -1.87 -12.74
C LEU A 36 1.81 -1.02 -13.98
N ALA A 37 1.23 -1.41 -15.11
CA ALA A 37 1.31 -0.64 -16.35
C ALA A 37 0.78 0.79 -16.14
N PRO A 38 1.40 1.82 -16.76
CA PRO A 38 1.01 3.23 -16.60
C PRO A 38 -0.47 3.51 -16.92
N ARG A 39 -1.04 2.80 -17.90
CA ARG A 39 -2.46 2.89 -18.22
C ARG A 39 -3.34 2.50 -17.04
N LEU A 40 -3.03 1.37 -16.38
CA LEU A 40 -3.80 0.88 -15.25
C LEU A 40 -3.68 1.82 -14.04
N ILE A 41 -2.48 2.38 -13.81
CA ILE A 41 -2.29 3.44 -12.81
C ILE A 41 -3.18 4.65 -13.12
N GLY A 42 -3.25 5.09 -14.38
CA GLY A 42 -4.12 6.19 -14.80
C GLY A 42 -5.61 5.93 -14.56
N GLU A 43 -6.06 4.70 -14.78
CA GLU A 43 -7.45 4.28 -14.52
C GLU A 43 -7.77 4.29 -13.02
N LEU A 44 -6.85 3.78 -12.17
CA LEU A 44 -6.99 3.80 -10.71
C LEU A 44 -6.98 5.22 -10.13
N ILE A 45 -6.14 6.11 -10.66
CA ILE A 45 -6.12 7.53 -10.29
C ILE A 45 -7.49 8.17 -10.60
N GLY A 46 -7.95 8.02 -11.86
CA GLY A 46 -9.23 8.60 -12.29
C GLY A 46 -10.42 8.05 -11.50
N GLU A 47 -10.36 6.80 -11.07
CA GLU A 47 -11.37 6.23 -10.19
C GLU A 47 -11.34 6.86 -8.78
N ALA A 48 -10.17 6.95 -8.17
CA ALA A 48 -10.00 7.57 -6.85
C ALA A 48 -10.50 9.03 -6.85
N GLU A 49 -10.14 9.80 -7.90
CA GLU A 49 -10.59 11.19 -8.07
C GLU A 49 -12.12 11.29 -8.21
N ARG A 50 -12.75 10.42 -9.01
CA ARG A 50 -14.22 10.40 -9.15
C ARG A 50 -14.91 10.09 -7.83
N ILE A 51 -14.43 9.09 -7.08
CA ILE A 51 -15.00 8.72 -5.79
C ILE A 51 -14.81 9.86 -4.78
N TRP A 52 -13.65 10.53 -4.80
CA TRP A 52 -13.38 11.69 -3.94
C TRP A 52 -14.34 12.84 -4.22
N ASN A 53 -14.49 13.22 -5.47
CA ASN A 53 -15.38 14.30 -5.90
C ASN A 53 -16.87 14.02 -5.62
N ALA A 54 -17.24 12.75 -5.55
CA ALA A 54 -18.58 12.31 -5.17
C ALA A 54 -18.78 12.19 -3.63
N GLY A 55 -17.77 12.56 -2.81
CA GLY A 55 -17.85 12.45 -1.35
C GLY A 55 -17.80 11.02 -0.81
N GLY A 56 -17.25 10.07 -1.59
CA GLY A 56 -17.25 8.64 -1.27
C GLY A 56 -16.15 8.20 -0.29
N PHE A 57 -15.33 9.12 0.22
CA PHE A 57 -14.32 8.86 1.25
C PHE A 57 -14.83 9.30 2.63
N ARG A 58 -14.29 8.69 3.67
CA ARG A 58 -14.52 9.07 5.06
C ARG A 58 -13.19 9.33 5.76
N HIS A 59 -13.17 10.11 6.82
CA HIS A 59 -11.99 10.26 7.68
C HIS A 59 -11.51 8.90 8.15
N ALA A 60 -10.20 8.68 8.10
CA ALA A 60 -9.60 7.47 8.60
C ALA A 60 -9.67 7.43 10.12
N GLY A 61 -10.02 6.25 10.68
CA GLY A 61 -10.02 6.01 12.11
C GLY A 61 -8.72 5.41 12.61
N VAL A 62 -8.52 5.50 13.93
CA VAL A 62 -7.47 4.82 14.68
C VAL A 62 -8.15 3.82 15.61
N GLY A 63 -7.52 2.66 15.83
CA GLY A 63 -8.11 1.59 16.63
C GLY A 63 -8.88 0.57 15.78
N ARG A 64 -9.63 -0.27 16.46
CA ARG A 64 -10.47 -1.33 15.87
C ARG A 64 -11.80 -1.37 16.59
N ASP A 65 -12.84 -1.87 15.92
CA ASP A 65 -14.15 -2.08 16.57
C ASP A 65 -13.99 -2.86 17.91
N PRO A 66 -14.57 -2.40 19.03
CA PRO A 66 -15.39 -1.19 19.21
C PRO A 66 -14.62 0.12 19.43
N ASP A 67 -13.27 0.10 19.49
CA ASP A 67 -12.43 1.24 19.86
C ASP A 67 -12.04 2.12 18.66
N LEU A 68 -12.66 1.92 17.50
CA LEU A 68 -12.39 2.73 16.31
C LEU A 68 -12.90 4.16 16.52
N HIS A 69 -11.99 5.14 16.51
CA HIS A 69 -12.34 6.55 16.63
C HIS A 69 -11.49 7.43 15.71
N ILE A 70 -12.00 8.59 15.35
CA ILE A 70 -11.26 9.58 14.59
C ILE A 70 -10.33 10.33 15.55
N ASN A 71 -9.03 10.31 15.28
CA ASN A 71 -8.03 11.05 16.04
C ASN A 71 -7.14 11.88 15.10
N PRO A 72 -7.46 13.19 14.91
CA PRO A 72 -6.70 14.05 14.01
C PRO A 72 -5.25 14.30 14.46
N GLU A 73 -4.90 14.06 15.73
CA GLU A 73 -3.52 14.18 16.21
C GLU A 73 -2.65 13.02 15.73
N VAL A 74 -3.27 11.89 15.34
CA VAL A 74 -2.58 10.70 14.85
C VAL A 74 -2.58 10.65 13.33
N ARG A 75 -3.75 10.84 12.68
CA ARG A 75 -3.89 10.81 11.23
C ARG A 75 -5.02 11.68 10.72
N THR A 76 -4.82 12.25 9.52
CA THR A 76 -5.78 13.21 8.93
C THR A 76 -6.20 12.84 7.51
N ASP A 77 -5.84 11.65 7.05
CA ASP A 77 -6.23 11.16 5.74
C ASP A 77 -7.68 10.67 5.68
N HIS A 78 -8.14 10.46 4.47
CA HIS A 78 -9.46 9.92 4.17
C HIS A 78 -9.32 8.59 3.45
N VAL A 79 -10.21 7.65 3.75
CA VAL A 79 -10.14 6.29 3.22
C VAL A 79 -11.46 5.84 2.59
N ARG A 80 -11.32 4.95 1.58
CA ARG A 80 -12.41 4.19 0.98
C ARG A 80 -11.99 2.74 0.85
N TRP A 81 -12.58 1.86 1.63
CA TRP A 81 -12.27 0.42 1.58
C TRP A 81 -12.59 -0.16 0.21
N LEU A 82 -11.71 -1.01 -0.30
CA LEU A 82 -11.94 -1.80 -1.48
C LEU A 82 -12.98 -2.89 -1.17
N VAL A 83 -13.90 -3.08 -2.11
CA VAL A 83 -14.90 -4.15 -2.05
C VAL A 83 -14.67 -5.02 -3.29
N PRO A 84 -13.95 -6.16 -3.18
CA PRO A 84 -13.52 -6.94 -4.33
C PRO A 84 -14.65 -7.31 -5.29
N GLN A 85 -15.85 -7.61 -4.76
CA GLN A 85 -17.02 -8.00 -5.55
C GLN A 85 -17.67 -6.83 -6.30
N ALA A 86 -17.42 -5.60 -5.88
CA ALA A 86 -17.99 -4.37 -6.46
C ALA A 86 -16.91 -3.47 -7.10
N GLY A 87 -15.67 -3.94 -7.17
CA GLY A 87 -14.54 -3.19 -7.74
C GLY A 87 -14.63 -3.00 -9.25
N SER A 88 -14.02 -1.93 -9.76
CA SER A 88 -13.83 -1.69 -11.19
C SER A 88 -12.93 -2.74 -11.83
N ASP A 89 -12.85 -2.76 -13.17
CA ASP A 89 -11.89 -3.60 -13.89
C ASP A 89 -10.45 -3.29 -13.47
N ALA A 90 -10.13 -2.03 -13.26
CA ALA A 90 -8.81 -1.61 -12.80
C ALA A 90 -8.49 -2.15 -11.39
N GLN A 91 -9.44 -2.11 -10.46
CA GLN A 91 -9.27 -2.71 -9.14
C GLN A 91 -9.12 -4.24 -9.22
N ARG A 92 -9.90 -4.91 -10.09
CA ARG A 92 -9.78 -6.37 -10.28
C ARG A 92 -8.40 -6.78 -10.80
N LEU A 93 -7.87 -6.04 -11.78
CA LEU A 93 -6.52 -6.28 -12.32
C LEU A 93 -5.43 -6.05 -11.25
N TYR A 94 -5.56 -5.00 -10.44
CA TYR A 94 -4.67 -4.76 -9.31
C TYR A 94 -4.72 -5.89 -8.28
N LEU A 95 -5.92 -6.32 -7.88
CA LEU A 95 -6.09 -7.41 -6.93
C LEU A 95 -5.57 -8.74 -7.49
N HIS A 96 -5.67 -8.98 -8.79
CA HIS A 96 -5.07 -10.13 -9.45
C HIS A 96 -3.53 -10.10 -9.35
N ALA A 97 -2.90 -8.94 -9.63
CA ALA A 97 -1.46 -8.79 -9.46
C ALA A 97 -1.00 -9.02 -8.02
N LEU A 98 -1.79 -8.58 -7.04
CA LEU A 98 -1.51 -8.86 -5.63
C LEU A 98 -1.68 -10.34 -5.27
N GLU A 99 -2.63 -11.05 -5.87
CA GLU A 99 -2.80 -12.50 -5.66
C GLU A 99 -1.58 -13.27 -6.16
N GLU A 100 -1.05 -12.91 -7.34
CA GLU A 100 0.20 -13.47 -7.86
C GLU A 100 1.39 -13.19 -6.90
N LEU A 101 1.48 -11.96 -6.40
CA LEU A 101 2.49 -11.58 -5.41
C LEU A 101 2.34 -12.37 -4.10
N ARG A 102 1.11 -12.52 -3.58
CA ARG A 102 0.80 -13.30 -2.37
C ARG A 102 1.29 -14.74 -2.50
N GLN A 103 1.01 -15.37 -3.65
CA GLN A 103 1.46 -16.74 -3.93
C GLN A 103 2.98 -16.83 -3.99
N ALA A 104 3.66 -15.84 -4.61
CA ALA A 104 5.12 -15.80 -4.64
C ALA A 104 5.71 -15.68 -3.22
N ILE A 105 5.18 -14.76 -2.39
CA ILE A 105 5.62 -14.60 -1.00
C ILE A 105 5.40 -15.91 -0.21
N ASN A 106 4.26 -16.56 -0.36
CA ASN A 106 4.00 -17.81 0.34
C ASN A 106 4.94 -18.94 -0.08
N ARG A 107 5.34 -19.02 -1.36
CA ARG A 107 6.31 -20.01 -1.83
C ARG A 107 7.71 -19.83 -1.22
N GLU A 108 8.12 -18.57 -1.10
CA GLU A 108 9.50 -18.25 -0.67
C GLU A 108 9.63 -18.16 0.86
N LEU A 109 8.62 -17.61 1.55
CA LEU A 109 8.69 -17.30 2.98
C LEU A 109 7.80 -18.18 3.87
N TYR A 110 6.93 -19.00 3.31
CA TYR A 110 6.01 -19.90 4.04
C TYR A 110 5.15 -19.15 5.07
N LEU A 111 4.76 -17.89 4.79
CA LEU A 111 4.04 -17.05 5.73
C LEU A 111 2.55 -17.42 5.92
N GLY A 112 1.99 -18.28 5.09
CA GLY A 112 0.58 -18.67 5.19
C GLY A 112 -0.39 -17.50 4.96
N LEU A 113 -0.04 -16.58 4.09
CA LEU A 113 -0.88 -15.45 3.72
C LEU A 113 -2.13 -15.96 3.02
N PHE A 114 -3.30 -15.52 3.49
CA PHE A 114 -4.58 -16.05 3.03
C PHE A 114 -5.36 -15.05 2.18
N GLU A 115 -5.49 -13.81 2.63
CA GLU A 115 -6.32 -12.79 2.00
C GLU A 115 -5.61 -11.44 1.96
N PHE A 116 -6.14 -10.53 1.13
CA PHE A 116 -5.75 -9.13 1.11
C PHE A 116 -6.93 -8.25 1.53
N GLU A 117 -6.70 -7.35 2.48
CA GLU A 117 -7.61 -6.24 2.79
C GLU A 117 -6.93 -4.92 2.45
N GLY A 118 -7.66 -3.97 1.87
CA GLY A 118 -7.05 -2.69 1.51
C GLY A 118 -8.07 -1.59 1.24
N HIS A 119 -7.56 -0.37 1.16
CA HIS A 119 -8.37 0.82 0.92
C HIS A 119 -7.62 1.84 0.05
N LEU A 120 -8.36 2.62 -0.72
CA LEU A 120 -7.88 3.88 -1.26
C LEU A 120 -7.68 4.85 -0.10
N ALA A 121 -6.55 5.58 -0.10
CA ALA A 121 -6.23 6.61 0.86
C ALA A 121 -5.94 7.94 0.14
N ILE A 122 -6.55 9.03 0.60
CA ILE A 122 -6.30 10.38 0.12
C ILE A 122 -5.82 11.24 1.28
N TYR A 123 -4.64 11.81 1.08
CA TYR A 123 -4.02 12.82 1.95
C TYR A 123 -4.20 14.19 1.26
N THR A 124 -5.01 15.07 1.82
CA THR A 124 -5.12 16.45 1.36
C THR A 124 -3.88 17.26 1.75
N PRO A 125 -3.62 18.45 1.17
CA PRO A 125 -2.49 19.27 1.58
C PRO A 125 -2.42 19.49 3.10
N GLY A 126 -1.26 19.21 3.70
CA GLY A 126 -1.02 19.23 5.14
C GLY A 126 -1.36 17.95 5.88
N SER A 127 -2.03 16.99 5.23
CA SER A 127 -2.37 15.70 5.86
C SER A 127 -1.14 14.81 6.08
N TYR A 128 -1.21 14.04 7.16
CA TYR A 128 -0.14 13.15 7.63
C TYR A 128 -0.69 11.91 8.32
N TYR A 129 0.21 10.96 8.61
CA TYR A 129 -0.03 9.85 9.53
C TYR A 129 1.21 9.66 10.39
N ARG A 130 1.05 9.80 11.70
CA ARG A 130 2.14 9.69 12.70
C ARG A 130 2.74 8.30 12.73
N LYS A 131 3.96 8.21 13.30
CA LYS A 131 4.71 6.96 13.47
C LYS A 131 3.87 5.88 14.16
N HIS A 132 3.73 4.72 13.50
CA HIS A 132 2.94 3.59 13.96
C HIS A 132 3.46 2.27 13.39
N LEU A 133 2.93 1.16 13.90
CA LEU A 133 3.00 -0.18 13.31
C LEU A 133 1.62 -0.55 12.75
N ASP A 134 1.60 -1.25 11.62
CA ASP A 134 0.34 -1.72 11.01
C ASP A 134 -0.25 -2.94 11.72
N GLN A 135 0.56 -3.65 12.49
CA GLN A 135 0.11 -4.80 13.26
C GLN A 135 -0.23 -4.38 14.69
N PHE A 136 -1.49 -4.60 15.09
CA PHE A 136 -1.90 -4.40 16.48
C PHE A 136 -1.33 -5.49 17.39
N ARG A 137 -0.84 -5.11 18.58
CA ARG A 137 -0.36 -6.06 19.59
C ARG A 137 -1.49 -7.04 19.95
N GLY A 138 -1.21 -8.34 19.86
CA GLY A 138 -2.13 -9.40 20.27
C GLY A 138 -3.04 -9.98 19.20
N ILE A 139 -3.13 -9.40 18.00
CA ILE A 139 -3.92 -9.94 16.87
C ILE A 139 -3.09 -9.81 15.59
N GLY A 140 -2.08 -10.67 15.47
CA GLY A 140 -1.07 -10.62 14.41
C GLY A 140 -1.53 -11.01 13.01
N LEU A 141 -2.73 -10.59 12.55
CA LEU A 141 -3.25 -11.03 11.24
C LEU A 141 -2.61 -10.29 10.07
N ARG A 142 -2.32 -8.98 10.19
CA ARG A 142 -1.65 -8.20 9.14
C ARG A 142 -0.17 -8.54 9.11
N THR A 143 0.26 -9.24 8.07
CA THR A 143 1.63 -9.80 8.02
C THR A 143 2.53 -9.03 7.08
N VAL A 144 2.02 -8.66 5.90
CA VAL A 144 2.77 -7.86 4.91
C VAL A 144 1.94 -6.65 4.51
N THR A 145 2.49 -5.47 4.70
CA THR A 145 1.93 -4.20 4.22
C THR A 145 2.29 -4.01 2.74
N CYS A 146 1.31 -3.56 1.96
CA CYS A 146 1.46 -3.20 0.56
C CYS A 146 0.91 -1.79 0.32
N ILE A 147 1.71 -0.88 -0.24
CA ILE A 147 1.31 0.48 -0.56
C ILE A 147 1.60 0.75 -2.03
N LEU A 148 0.56 0.85 -2.86
CA LEU A 148 0.67 1.28 -4.25
C LEU A 148 0.40 2.76 -4.34
N TYR A 149 1.34 3.52 -4.89
CA TYR A 149 1.18 4.97 -5.08
C TYR A 149 0.52 5.32 -6.40
N LEU A 150 -0.38 6.30 -6.34
CA LEU A 150 -1.22 6.76 -7.45
C LEU A 150 -1.05 8.28 -7.65
N ASN A 151 0.21 8.74 -7.82
CA ASN A 151 0.50 10.17 -7.96
C ASN A 151 1.28 10.42 -9.25
N ARG A 152 0.84 11.42 -10.03
CA ARG A 152 1.54 11.84 -11.25
C ARG A 152 2.58 12.89 -10.91
N ASP A 153 3.73 12.83 -11.59
CA ASP A 153 4.77 13.87 -11.57
C ASP A 153 5.11 14.35 -10.14
N TRP A 154 5.31 13.39 -9.23
CA TRP A 154 5.62 13.68 -7.83
C TRP A 154 7.10 14.00 -7.65
N VAL A 155 7.39 15.10 -6.98
CA VAL A 155 8.76 15.53 -6.68
C VAL A 155 8.98 15.62 -5.17
N ALA A 156 10.23 15.71 -4.73
CA ALA A 156 10.58 15.73 -3.31
C ALA A 156 9.95 16.90 -2.55
N GLU A 157 9.80 18.04 -3.21
CA GLU A 157 9.22 19.27 -2.68
C GLU A 157 7.72 19.14 -2.37
N ASP A 158 7.02 18.17 -2.99
CA ASP A 158 5.61 17.89 -2.72
C ASP A 158 5.40 17.26 -1.33
N GLY A 159 6.46 16.77 -0.68
CA GLY A 159 6.35 16.11 0.63
C GLY A 159 5.67 14.74 0.55
N GLY A 160 4.99 14.34 1.62
CA GLY A 160 4.19 13.12 1.63
C GLY A 160 5.00 11.81 1.55
N GLN A 161 6.30 11.85 1.79
CA GLN A 161 7.14 10.66 1.81
C GLN A 161 6.64 9.66 2.85
N LEU A 162 6.78 8.39 2.55
CA LEU A 162 6.74 7.34 3.56
C LEU A 162 8.13 7.29 4.22
N ARG A 163 8.20 7.55 5.52
CA ARG A 163 9.41 7.31 6.30
C ARG A 163 9.29 5.95 6.96
N LEU A 164 10.16 5.03 6.54
CA LEU A 164 10.23 3.66 7.03
C LEU A 164 11.45 3.54 7.96
N TYR A 165 11.24 3.27 9.24
CA TYR A 165 12.31 3.12 10.22
C TYR A 165 12.91 1.73 10.13
N THR A 166 14.14 1.63 9.67
CA THR A 166 14.80 0.35 9.34
C THR A 166 15.51 -0.29 10.53
N ASP A 167 15.72 0.48 11.60
CA ASP A 167 16.32 -0.01 12.83
C ASP A 167 15.46 0.40 14.05
N PRO A 168 14.93 -0.57 14.83
CA PRO A 168 14.09 -0.26 15.98
C PRO A 168 14.85 0.41 17.13
N ASP A 169 16.16 0.20 17.23
CA ASP A 169 17.01 0.71 18.31
C ASP A 169 17.65 2.06 17.96
N GLU A 170 17.66 2.43 16.67
CA GLU A 170 18.22 3.67 16.17
C GLU A 170 17.20 4.49 15.36
N PRO A 171 16.42 5.38 16.00
CA PRO A 171 15.36 6.16 15.35
C PRO A 171 15.85 7.10 14.22
N SER A 172 17.15 7.34 14.11
CA SER A 172 17.76 8.10 13.02
C SER A 172 17.96 7.27 11.75
N ARG A 173 17.86 5.95 11.82
CA ARG A 173 17.95 5.04 10.67
C ARG A 173 16.58 4.83 10.06
N TYR A 174 16.34 5.50 8.96
CA TYR A 174 15.11 5.38 8.18
C TYR A 174 15.37 5.57 6.69
N GLU A 175 14.45 5.08 5.89
CA GLU A 175 14.36 5.34 4.46
C GLU A 175 13.18 6.29 4.18
N GLU A 176 13.42 7.35 3.39
CA GLU A 176 12.35 8.21 2.88
C GLU A 176 12.00 7.82 1.45
N ILE A 177 10.79 7.32 1.28
CA ILE A 177 10.30 6.80 0.01
C ILE A 177 9.31 7.78 -0.58
N LEU A 178 9.65 8.35 -1.74
CA LEU A 178 8.74 9.23 -2.49
C LEU A 178 7.52 8.43 -3.00
N PRO A 179 6.31 8.98 -2.92
CA PRO A 179 5.10 8.30 -3.35
C PRO A 179 4.90 8.39 -4.87
N LEU A 180 5.85 7.87 -5.65
CA LEU A 180 5.82 7.91 -7.11
C LEU A 180 4.74 7.00 -7.69
N GLY A 181 3.98 7.50 -8.66
CA GLY A 181 2.90 6.73 -9.30
C GLY A 181 3.39 5.42 -9.92
N GLY A 182 2.69 4.33 -9.64
CA GLY A 182 3.05 2.98 -10.10
C GLY A 182 4.04 2.24 -9.20
N GLN A 183 4.65 2.91 -8.23
CA GLN A 183 5.57 2.28 -7.28
C GLN A 183 4.79 1.52 -6.18
N LEU A 184 5.15 0.26 -5.95
CA LEU A 184 4.68 -0.55 -4.83
C LEU A 184 5.75 -0.59 -3.74
N VAL A 185 5.36 -0.29 -2.50
CA VAL A 185 6.18 -0.53 -1.30
C VAL A 185 5.59 -1.71 -0.55
N THR A 186 6.43 -2.67 -0.19
CA THR A 186 6.04 -3.83 0.63
C THR A 186 6.96 -3.95 1.83
N PHE A 187 6.41 -4.29 3.00
CA PHE A 187 7.21 -4.55 4.21
C PHE A 187 6.47 -5.43 5.22
N LEU A 188 7.23 -6.07 6.09
CA LEU A 188 6.68 -6.88 7.20
C LEU A 188 6.01 -5.97 8.22
N SER A 189 4.69 -6.07 8.38
CA SER A 189 3.83 -5.15 9.13
C SER A 189 4.18 -5.02 10.61
N ALA A 190 4.71 -6.09 11.22
CA ALA A 190 5.09 -6.12 12.62
C ALA A 190 6.50 -5.57 12.90
N ARG A 191 7.33 -5.43 11.84
CA ARG A 191 8.76 -5.12 12.01
C ARG A 191 9.07 -3.63 11.89
N PHE A 192 8.35 -2.91 11.02
CA PHE A 192 8.73 -1.56 10.63
C PHE A 192 7.77 -0.50 11.16
N LEU A 193 8.24 0.30 12.11
CA LEU A 193 7.61 1.58 12.40
C LEU A 193 7.70 2.46 11.15
N HIS A 194 6.61 3.15 10.85
CA HIS A 194 6.58 4.05 9.70
C HIS A 194 5.61 5.22 9.91
N GLU A 195 5.78 6.26 9.12
CA GLU A 195 4.93 7.44 9.12
C GLU A 195 4.77 8.01 7.71
N VAL A 196 3.68 8.75 7.48
CA VAL A 196 3.50 9.54 6.28
C VAL A 196 3.74 11.01 6.63
N LEU A 197 4.75 11.60 6.03
CA LEU A 197 5.09 13.01 6.23
C LEU A 197 4.01 13.91 5.59
N PRO A 198 3.85 15.16 6.08
CA PRO A 198 2.88 16.09 5.50
C PRO A 198 3.09 16.28 3.99
N ALA A 199 2.01 16.11 3.22
CA ALA A 199 2.01 16.35 1.79
C ALA A 199 1.64 17.80 1.49
N ARG A 200 2.22 18.41 0.46
CA ARG A 200 1.90 19.78 0.03
C ARG A 200 0.82 19.82 -1.05
N ARG A 201 0.55 18.69 -1.69
CA ARG A 201 -0.58 18.51 -2.61
C ARG A 201 -1.31 17.21 -2.31
N GLN A 202 -2.43 16.96 -2.98
CA GLN A 202 -3.19 15.72 -2.78
C GLN A 202 -2.34 14.51 -3.14
N ARG A 203 -2.18 13.58 -2.18
CA ARG A 203 -1.45 12.32 -2.31
C ARG A 203 -2.42 11.16 -2.25
N ILE A 204 -2.35 10.29 -3.24
CA ILE A 204 -3.25 9.14 -3.40
C ILE A 204 -2.44 7.84 -3.31
N SER A 205 -2.97 6.85 -2.61
CA SER A 205 -2.43 5.49 -2.57
C SER A 205 -3.53 4.45 -2.40
N ILE A 206 -3.21 3.20 -2.76
CA ILE A 206 -3.93 2.04 -2.23
C ILE A 206 -3.04 1.42 -1.19
N THR A 207 -3.51 1.39 0.06
CA THR A 207 -2.81 0.80 1.20
C THR A 207 -3.58 -0.42 1.67
N GLY A 208 -2.87 -1.52 1.93
CA GLY A 208 -3.51 -2.74 2.39
C GLY A 208 -2.51 -3.74 2.94
N TRP A 209 -3.05 -4.89 3.34
CA TRP A 209 -2.30 -5.90 4.07
C TRP A 209 -2.65 -7.29 3.57
N PHE A 210 -1.62 -8.10 3.33
CA PHE A 210 -1.80 -9.53 3.33
C PHE A 210 -1.93 -10.02 4.76
N ARG A 211 -2.94 -10.86 4.99
CA ARG A 211 -3.31 -11.37 6.31
C ARG A 211 -3.13 -12.88 6.39
N GLN A 212 -2.80 -13.36 7.56
CA GLN A 212 -2.87 -14.77 7.92
C GLN A 212 -4.28 -15.10 8.46
N HIS A 213 -4.66 -16.38 8.44
CA HIS A 213 -5.80 -16.82 9.22
C HIS A 213 -5.57 -16.57 10.70
N GLY A 214 -6.57 -16.07 11.39
CA GLY A 214 -6.59 -16.11 12.86
C GLY A 214 -6.51 -17.58 13.27
N GLY A 215 -5.44 -17.95 13.99
CA GLY A 215 -5.35 -19.29 14.54
C GLY A 215 -6.62 -19.59 15.36
N LEU A 216 -7.19 -20.75 15.15
CA LEU A 216 -8.14 -21.29 16.11
C LEU A 216 -7.38 -21.36 17.44
N ASN A 217 -7.77 -20.55 18.42
CA ASN A 217 -7.38 -20.80 19.81
C ASN A 217 -7.98 -22.16 20.19
N ILE A 218 -7.18 -23.21 20.03
CA ILE A 218 -7.48 -24.57 20.52
C ILE A 218 -7.18 -24.59 22.00
#